data_711af0b3c90fc61bf807ed213769bb03
#
_entry.id   711af0b3c90fc61bf807ed213769bb03
#
_cell.length_a   1.000
_cell.length_b   1.000
_cell.length_c   1.000
_cell.angle_alpha   90.00
_cell.angle_beta   90.00
_cell.angle_gamma   90.00
#
_symmetry.space_group_name_H-M   'P 1'
#
loop_
_entity.id
_entity.type
_entity.pdbx_description
1 polymer ?
#
loop_
_entity_poly.entity_id
_entity_poly.type
_entity_poly.pdbx_seq_one_letter_code
_entity_poly.pdbx_strand_id
1 'polypeptide(L)'
;MQEETLLDLYFSRSETALEQMKQQYGTYCYAIAYRILAQPQDAEECENETYWKAWQVIPPNRPHSLKAFLGKITRNLALHFWERNHAAKRGGNAVDLALDELTECIPVSDSVEQAADAAALQACLQSFLQQLPRETRIVFVQRYWYLNSIAEIAQKNGMGESKVKMILLRTRKKLKAALETEGISI
;
A
#
# COMPACT_ATOMS: atom_id res chain seq x y z
N MET A 1 16.46 -1.89 15.72
CA MET A 1 17.45 -2.69 14.99
C MET A 1 17.49 -2.22 13.55
N GLN A 2 18.64 -2.24 12.89
CA GLN A 2 18.73 -1.80 11.48
C GLN A 2 18.04 -2.82 10.56
N GLU A 3 17.36 -2.35 9.51
CA GLU A 3 16.65 -3.23 8.55
C GLU A 3 17.57 -4.30 7.95
N GLU A 4 18.84 -3.99 7.74
CA GLU A 4 19.84 -4.93 7.20
C GLU A 4 20.06 -6.14 8.10
N THR A 5 20.22 -5.91 9.41
CA THR A 5 20.40 -7.01 10.39
C THR A 5 19.20 -7.95 10.40
N LEU A 6 18.00 -7.40 10.27
CA LEU A 6 16.78 -8.18 10.22
C LEU A 6 16.67 -8.99 8.91
N LEU A 7 17.08 -8.41 7.79
CA LEU A 7 17.17 -9.14 6.52
C LEU A 7 18.18 -10.30 6.60
N ASP A 8 19.34 -10.09 7.23
CA ASP A 8 20.34 -11.14 7.37
C ASP A 8 19.84 -12.32 8.21
N LEU A 9 19.00 -12.08 9.23
CA LEU A 9 18.29 -13.13 9.96
C LEU A 9 17.32 -13.93 9.08
N TYR A 10 16.62 -13.26 8.16
CA TYR A 10 15.76 -13.93 7.17
C TYR A 10 16.57 -14.78 6.19
N PHE A 11 17.72 -14.26 5.72
CA PHE A 11 18.60 -14.99 4.81
C PHE A 11 19.25 -16.20 5.48
N SER A 12 19.58 -16.10 6.78
CA SER A 12 20.10 -17.23 7.58
C SER A 12 19.02 -18.20 8.07
N ARG A 13 17.74 -17.94 7.75
CA ARG A 13 16.59 -18.73 8.20
C ARG A 13 16.52 -18.85 9.73
N SER A 14 16.87 -17.80 10.44
CA SER A 14 16.75 -17.76 11.90
C SER A 14 15.30 -17.53 12.31
N GLU A 15 14.74 -18.40 13.16
CA GLU A 15 13.37 -18.24 13.67
C GLU A 15 13.16 -16.93 14.44
N THR A 16 14.22 -16.38 15.05
CA THR A 16 14.18 -15.09 15.73
C THR A 16 13.84 -13.92 14.78
N ALA A 17 14.02 -14.10 13.46
CA ALA A 17 13.66 -13.09 12.48
C ALA A 17 12.15 -12.77 12.50
N LEU A 18 11.29 -13.77 12.69
CA LEU A 18 9.84 -13.60 12.74
C LEU A 18 9.40 -12.80 13.96
N GLU A 19 9.97 -13.12 15.14
CA GLU A 19 9.67 -12.42 16.38
C GLU A 19 10.11 -10.95 16.31
N GLN A 20 11.32 -10.71 15.80
CA GLN A 20 11.86 -9.37 15.67
C GLN A 20 11.10 -8.54 14.62
N MET A 21 10.67 -9.17 13.53
CA MET A 21 9.81 -8.53 12.54
C MET A 21 8.48 -8.09 13.16
N LYS A 22 7.84 -8.97 13.92
CA LYS A 22 6.60 -8.69 14.63
C LYS A 22 6.80 -7.56 15.65
N GLN A 23 7.87 -7.58 16.43
CA GLN A 23 8.17 -6.54 17.40
C GLN A 23 8.37 -5.16 16.75
N GLN A 24 9.05 -5.11 15.60
CA GLN A 24 9.39 -3.85 14.94
C GLN A 24 8.27 -3.30 14.05
N TYR A 25 7.51 -4.16 13.38
CA TYR A 25 6.51 -3.77 12.38
C TYR A 25 5.08 -4.19 12.71
N GLY A 26 4.83 -4.84 13.85
CA GLY A 26 3.51 -5.36 14.23
C GLY A 26 2.44 -4.29 14.23
N THR A 27 2.64 -3.22 14.96
CA THR A 27 1.68 -2.10 15.02
C THR A 27 1.38 -1.51 13.63
N TYR A 28 2.41 -1.42 12.77
CA TYR A 28 2.26 -0.90 11.42
C TYR A 28 1.43 -1.84 10.52
N CYS A 29 1.75 -3.13 10.51
CA CYS A 29 1.02 -4.13 9.72
C CYS A 29 -0.41 -4.28 10.23
N TYR A 30 -0.61 -4.37 11.54
CA TYR A 30 -1.94 -4.45 12.15
C TYR A 30 -2.80 -3.23 11.79
N ALA A 31 -2.25 -2.02 11.88
CA ALA A 31 -2.98 -0.80 11.55
C ALA A 31 -3.46 -0.79 10.08
N ILE A 32 -2.61 -1.23 9.14
CA ILE A 32 -3.00 -1.37 7.73
C ILE A 32 -4.14 -2.40 7.59
N ALA A 33 -3.98 -3.57 8.18
CA ALA A 33 -4.97 -4.64 8.09
C ALA A 33 -6.31 -4.22 8.72
N TYR A 34 -6.28 -3.61 9.90
CA TYR A 34 -7.47 -3.18 10.62
C TYR A 34 -8.27 -2.11 9.86
N ARG A 35 -7.60 -1.16 9.20
CA ARG A 35 -8.26 -0.14 8.38
C ARG A 35 -9.05 -0.73 7.22
N ILE A 36 -8.55 -1.82 6.62
CA ILE A 36 -9.20 -2.46 5.48
C ILE A 36 -10.30 -3.43 5.93
N LEU A 37 -10.05 -4.18 6.99
CA LEU A 37 -10.91 -5.29 7.43
C LEU A 37 -11.96 -4.87 8.47
N ALA A 38 -11.67 -3.81 9.25
CA ALA A 38 -12.51 -3.30 10.34
C ALA A 38 -12.90 -4.37 11.41
N GLN A 39 -12.21 -5.51 11.41
CA GLN A 39 -12.40 -6.63 12.32
C GLN A 39 -11.06 -6.95 12.99
N PRO A 40 -10.98 -6.88 14.35
CA PRO A 40 -9.71 -7.10 15.06
C PRO A 40 -9.11 -8.48 14.79
N GLN A 41 -9.92 -9.54 14.79
CA GLN A 41 -9.48 -10.92 14.58
C GLN A 41 -8.91 -11.13 13.17
N ASP A 42 -9.62 -10.63 12.14
CA ASP A 42 -9.16 -10.71 10.76
C ASP A 42 -7.86 -9.89 10.57
N ALA A 43 -7.72 -8.77 11.28
CA ALA A 43 -6.52 -7.93 11.23
C ALA A 43 -5.30 -8.63 11.85
N GLU A 44 -5.48 -9.32 12.98
CA GLU A 44 -4.43 -10.11 13.62
C GLU A 44 -4.01 -11.31 12.75
N GLU A 45 -4.99 -12.01 12.14
CA GLU A 45 -4.71 -13.10 11.20
C GLU A 45 -3.92 -12.58 9.98
N CYS A 46 -4.34 -11.47 9.40
CA CYS A 46 -3.67 -10.83 8.27
C CYS A 46 -2.24 -10.38 8.64
N GLU A 47 -2.03 -9.82 9.83
CA GLU A 47 -0.72 -9.46 10.35
C GLU A 47 0.20 -10.70 10.41
N ASN A 48 -0.25 -11.78 11.03
CA ASN A 48 0.52 -13.01 11.16
C ASN A 48 0.84 -13.63 9.79
N GLU A 49 -0.13 -13.65 8.87
CA GLU A 49 0.08 -14.15 7.50
C GLU A 49 1.07 -13.27 6.71
N THR A 50 1.15 -11.97 7.02
CA THR A 50 2.15 -11.07 6.42
C THR A 50 3.57 -11.55 6.69
N TYR A 51 3.88 -11.96 7.93
CA TYR A 51 5.23 -12.45 8.29
C TYR A 51 5.53 -13.79 7.66
N TRP A 52 4.53 -14.66 7.61
CA TRP A 52 4.66 -15.95 6.94
C TRP A 52 4.94 -15.78 5.43
N LYS A 53 4.24 -14.88 4.77
CA LYS A 53 4.50 -14.52 3.36
C LYS A 53 5.89 -13.91 3.18
N ALA A 54 6.30 -13.01 4.05
CA ALA A 54 7.65 -12.45 4.02
C ALA A 54 8.71 -13.56 4.16
N TRP A 55 8.50 -14.50 5.06
CA TRP A 55 9.39 -15.66 5.26
C TRP A 55 9.52 -16.54 4.03
N GLN A 56 8.43 -16.73 3.27
CA GLN A 56 8.45 -17.52 2.04
C GLN A 56 9.19 -16.81 0.89
N VAL A 57 9.17 -15.49 0.87
CA VAL A 57 9.67 -14.68 -0.25
C VAL A 57 11.09 -14.17 -0.02
N ILE A 58 11.53 -14.06 1.20
CA ILE A 58 12.88 -13.71 1.62
C ILE A 58 13.57 -14.98 2.17
N PRO A 59 14.69 -15.47 1.63
CA PRO A 59 15.25 -15.20 0.30
C PRO A 59 14.40 -15.83 -0.83
N PRO A 60 14.64 -15.54 -2.12
CA PRO A 60 15.81 -14.82 -2.66
C PRO A 60 15.67 -13.28 -2.73
N ASN A 61 14.45 -12.75 -2.52
CA ASN A 61 14.24 -11.31 -2.62
C ASN A 61 14.90 -10.55 -1.46
N ARG A 62 15.61 -9.47 -1.77
CA ARG A 62 16.16 -8.55 -0.78
C ARG A 62 15.51 -7.16 -0.98
N PRO A 63 14.42 -6.84 -0.25
CA PRO A 63 13.75 -5.56 -0.40
C PRO A 63 14.64 -4.41 0.10
N HIS A 64 14.59 -3.27 -0.59
CA HIS A 64 15.32 -2.05 -0.19
C HIS A 64 14.72 -1.41 1.07
N SER A 65 13.43 -1.61 1.34
CA SER A 65 12.74 -1.18 2.55
C SER A 65 11.80 -2.28 3.01
N LEU A 66 12.06 -2.82 4.19
CA LEU A 66 11.21 -3.82 4.82
C LEU A 66 9.83 -3.25 5.15
N LYS A 67 9.75 -2.00 5.62
CA LYS A 67 8.48 -1.34 5.92
C LYS A 67 7.57 -1.28 4.68
N ALA A 68 8.10 -0.83 3.54
CA ALA A 68 7.34 -0.75 2.30
C ALA A 68 6.95 -2.16 1.78
N PHE A 69 7.85 -3.12 1.91
CA PHE A 69 7.64 -4.50 1.48
C PHE A 69 6.55 -5.18 2.31
N LEU A 70 6.59 -5.08 3.62
CA LEU A 70 5.57 -5.62 4.51
C LEU A 70 4.22 -4.94 4.30
N GLY A 71 4.20 -3.61 4.20
CA GLY A 71 2.98 -2.87 3.91
C GLY A 71 2.31 -3.31 2.61
N LYS A 72 3.10 -3.64 1.56
CA LYS A 72 2.59 -4.25 0.33
C LYS A 72 1.94 -5.60 0.58
N ILE A 73 2.63 -6.50 1.30
CA ILE A 73 2.11 -7.85 1.58
C ILE A 73 0.81 -7.73 2.39
N THR A 74 0.82 -6.93 3.46
CA THR A 74 -0.33 -6.74 4.34
C THR A 74 -1.55 -6.22 3.58
N ARG A 75 -1.38 -5.19 2.74
CA ARG A 75 -2.50 -4.64 1.94
C ARG A 75 -3.06 -5.69 0.99
N ASN A 76 -2.21 -6.40 0.30
CA ASN A 76 -2.66 -7.45 -0.62
C ASN A 76 -3.43 -8.55 0.11
N LEU A 77 -2.94 -9.00 1.26
CA LEU A 77 -3.63 -10.00 2.08
C LEU A 77 -4.96 -9.46 2.60
N ALA A 78 -4.97 -8.28 3.21
CA ALA A 78 -6.17 -7.67 3.74
C ALA A 78 -7.28 -7.51 2.68
N LEU A 79 -6.91 -7.14 1.45
CA LEU A 79 -7.86 -7.08 0.34
C LEU A 79 -8.40 -8.44 -0.06
N HIS A 80 -7.56 -9.47 -0.11
CA HIS A 80 -8.03 -10.82 -0.37
C HIS A 80 -8.99 -11.31 0.72
N PHE A 81 -8.71 -11.01 1.99
CA PHE A 81 -9.63 -11.29 3.10
C PHE A 81 -10.94 -10.52 2.92
N TRP A 82 -10.86 -9.24 2.59
CA TRP A 82 -12.02 -8.40 2.38
C TRP A 82 -12.88 -8.88 1.20
N GLU A 83 -12.26 -9.16 0.04
CA GLU A 83 -12.95 -9.70 -1.13
C GLU A 83 -13.65 -11.04 -0.82
N ARG A 84 -12.98 -11.94 -0.11
CA ARG A 84 -13.54 -13.22 0.32
C ARG A 84 -14.76 -13.03 1.22
N ASN A 85 -14.66 -12.13 2.21
CA ASN A 85 -15.71 -11.89 3.18
C ASN A 85 -16.90 -11.10 2.58
N HIS A 86 -16.66 -10.34 1.50
CA HIS A 86 -17.67 -9.49 0.84
C HIS A 86 -18.13 -10.04 -0.52
N ALA A 87 -17.60 -11.16 -0.99
CA ALA A 87 -18.04 -11.81 -2.23
C ALA A 87 -19.54 -12.14 -2.21
N ALA A 88 -20.12 -12.31 -1.03
CA ALA A 88 -21.56 -12.54 -0.83
C ALA A 88 -22.41 -11.25 -0.79
N LYS A 89 -21.80 -10.07 -0.60
CA LYS A 89 -22.48 -8.77 -0.55
C LYS A 89 -21.99 -7.90 -1.71
N ARG A 90 -22.73 -7.89 -2.82
CA ARG A 90 -22.44 -7.05 -3.99
C ARG A 90 -22.44 -5.57 -3.61
N GLY A 91 -21.31 -4.86 -3.78
CA GLY A 91 -21.30 -3.42 -3.84
C GLY A 91 -20.15 -2.64 -3.24
N GLY A 92 -19.24 -3.23 -2.50
CA GLY A 92 -18.05 -2.52 -1.99
C GLY A 92 -16.95 -2.43 -3.06
N ASN A 93 -16.45 -1.21 -3.34
CA ASN A 93 -15.38 -1.01 -4.30
C ASN A 93 -14.04 -0.91 -3.55
N ALA A 94 -13.13 -1.88 -3.76
CA ALA A 94 -11.79 -1.89 -3.16
C ALA A 94 -10.99 -0.59 -3.43
N VAL A 95 -11.33 0.13 -4.51
CA VAL A 95 -10.71 1.41 -4.85
C VAL A 95 -11.19 2.55 -3.93
N ASP A 96 -12.46 2.55 -3.54
CA ASP A 96 -13.00 3.56 -2.63
C ASP A 96 -12.40 3.37 -1.23
N LEU A 97 -12.26 2.12 -0.76
CA LEU A 97 -11.54 1.76 0.47
C LEU A 97 -10.08 2.23 0.44
N ALA A 98 -9.38 2.05 -0.69
CA ALA A 98 -8.01 2.50 -0.84
C ALA A 98 -7.87 4.03 -0.81
N LEU A 99 -8.88 4.75 -1.31
CA LEU A 99 -8.89 6.21 -1.23
C LEU A 99 -9.05 6.71 0.20
N ASP A 100 -9.93 6.06 0.97
CA ASP A 100 -10.14 6.38 2.40
C ASP A 100 -8.85 6.08 3.19
N GLU A 101 -8.21 4.94 2.94
CA GLU A 101 -6.95 4.58 3.58
C GLU A 101 -5.79 5.52 3.20
N LEU A 102 -5.70 5.96 1.94
CA LEU A 102 -4.71 6.95 1.50
C LEU A 102 -4.80 8.24 2.31
N THR A 103 -6.01 8.67 2.61
CA THR A 103 -6.28 9.89 3.36
C THR A 103 -5.72 9.81 4.79
N GLU A 104 -5.70 8.63 5.40
CA GLU A 104 -5.27 8.43 6.78
C GLU A 104 -3.79 8.01 6.93
N CYS A 105 -3.13 7.59 5.83
CA CYS A 105 -1.78 7.01 5.89
C CYS A 105 -0.63 8.01 5.74
N ILE A 106 -0.89 9.29 5.49
CA ILE A 106 0.17 10.31 5.52
C ILE A 106 0.53 10.53 6.99
N PRO A 107 1.79 10.26 7.39
CA PRO A 107 2.17 10.35 8.78
C PRO A 107 1.97 11.78 9.30
N VAL A 108 1.27 11.89 10.41
CA VAL A 108 1.30 13.12 11.21
C VAL A 108 2.70 13.20 11.77
N SER A 109 3.46 14.19 11.33
CA SER A 109 4.83 14.42 11.77
C SER A 109 4.84 15.00 13.19
N ASP A 110 5.93 14.73 13.93
CA ASP A 110 6.16 15.23 15.29
C ASP A 110 6.40 16.77 15.38
N SER A 111 6.51 17.47 14.23
CA SER A 111 6.61 18.94 14.19
C SER A 111 5.37 19.56 13.55
N VAL A 112 4.93 20.71 14.08
CA VAL A 112 3.73 21.44 13.61
C VAL A 112 3.88 21.89 12.13
N GLU A 113 5.06 22.28 11.69
CA GLU A 113 5.35 22.67 10.31
C GLU A 113 5.25 21.48 9.34
N GLN A 114 5.88 20.35 9.68
CA GLN A 114 5.82 19.13 8.86
C GLN A 114 4.41 18.51 8.87
N ALA A 115 3.63 18.70 9.93
CA ALA A 115 2.23 18.27 9.99
C ALA A 115 1.35 19.10 9.03
N ALA A 116 1.60 20.41 8.90
CA ALA A 116 0.90 21.27 7.95
C ALA A 116 1.23 20.91 6.50
N ASP A 117 2.51 20.66 6.19
CA ASP A 117 2.96 20.23 4.86
C ASP A 117 2.39 18.84 4.49
N ALA A 118 2.34 17.92 5.44
CA ALA A 118 1.73 16.60 5.25
C ALA A 118 0.23 16.71 4.99
N ALA A 119 -0.48 17.58 5.71
CA ALA A 119 -1.91 17.83 5.50
C ALA A 119 -2.21 18.47 4.14
N ALA A 120 -1.38 19.44 3.71
CA ALA A 120 -1.49 20.06 2.40
C ALA A 120 -1.26 19.03 1.27
N LEU A 121 -0.21 18.22 1.38
CA LEU A 121 0.07 17.13 0.44
C LEU A 121 -1.10 16.12 0.38
N GLN A 122 -1.65 15.75 1.53
CA GLN A 122 -2.79 14.86 1.62
C GLN A 122 -4.02 15.42 0.90
N ALA A 123 -4.36 16.68 1.17
CA ALA A 123 -5.49 17.35 0.54
C ALA A 123 -5.32 17.44 -0.98
N CYS A 124 -4.12 17.79 -1.44
CA CYS A 124 -3.78 17.84 -2.86
C CYS A 124 -3.93 16.47 -3.54
N LEU A 125 -3.37 15.41 -2.95
CA LEU A 125 -3.47 14.04 -3.47
C LEU A 125 -4.92 13.55 -3.51
N GLN A 126 -5.70 13.81 -2.47
CA GLN A 126 -7.11 13.42 -2.40
C GLN A 126 -7.92 14.13 -3.49
N SER A 127 -7.78 15.45 -3.61
CA SER A 127 -8.45 16.24 -4.66
C SER A 127 -8.06 15.76 -6.05
N PHE A 128 -6.78 15.55 -6.30
CA PHE A 128 -6.28 15.02 -7.57
C PHE A 128 -6.90 13.68 -7.93
N LEU A 129 -6.93 12.72 -6.99
CA LEU A 129 -7.48 11.39 -7.22
C LEU A 129 -8.98 11.41 -7.49
N GLN A 130 -9.74 12.28 -6.78
CA GLN A 130 -11.18 12.46 -7.01
C GLN A 130 -11.49 13.01 -8.40
N GLN A 131 -10.64 13.88 -8.94
CA GLN A 131 -10.81 14.47 -10.28
C GLN A 131 -10.45 13.51 -11.43
N LEU A 132 -9.75 12.40 -11.15
CA LEU A 132 -9.40 11.43 -12.18
C LEU A 132 -10.64 10.66 -12.67
N PRO A 133 -10.75 10.39 -13.98
CA PRO A 133 -11.72 9.44 -14.50
C PRO A 133 -11.57 8.08 -13.78
N ARG A 134 -12.70 7.40 -13.52
CA ARG A 134 -12.74 6.15 -12.74
C ARG A 134 -11.71 5.12 -13.21
N GLU A 135 -11.61 4.85 -14.51
CA GLU A 135 -10.65 3.90 -15.08
C GLU A 135 -9.19 4.29 -14.74
N THR A 136 -8.85 5.57 -14.90
CA THR A 136 -7.51 6.11 -14.62
C THR A 136 -7.18 6.01 -13.14
N ARG A 137 -8.11 6.36 -12.27
CA ARG A 137 -7.98 6.27 -10.82
C ARG A 137 -7.74 4.83 -10.36
N ILE A 138 -8.53 3.87 -10.87
CA ILE A 138 -8.36 2.44 -10.58
C ILE A 138 -6.95 1.98 -10.93
N VAL A 139 -6.49 2.26 -12.16
CA VAL A 139 -5.15 1.88 -12.62
C VAL A 139 -4.05 2.50 -11.75
N PHE A 140 -4.21 3.79 -11.40
CA PHE A 140 -3.25 4.51 -10.58
C PHE A 140 -3.16 3.93 -9.16
N VAL A 141 -4.29 3.73 -8.49
CA VAL A 141 -4.37 3.14 -7.15
C VAL A 141 -3.84 1.71 -7.16
N GLN A 142 -4.21 0.88 -8.12
CA GLN A 142 -3.68 -0.47 -8.25
C GLN A 142 -2.15 -0.50 -8.40
N ARG A 143 -1.57 0.47 -9.09
CA ARG A 143 -0.11 0.53 -9.28
C ARG A 143 0.63 1.03 -8.06
N TYR A 144 0.19 2.14 -7.46
CA TYR A 144 0.97 2.84 -6.43
C TYR A 144 0.54 2.50 -5.01
N TRP A 145 -0.70 2.09 -4.83
CA TRP A 145 -1.20 1.70 -3.53
C TRP A 145 -1.11 0.19 -3.31
N TYR A 146 -1.62 -0.58 -4.26
CA TYR A 146 -1.55 -2.05 -4.19
C TYR A 146 -0.27 -2.64 -4.78
N LEU A 147 0.56 -1.82 -5.41
CA LEU A 147 1.83 -2.21 -6.02
C LEU A 147 1.71 -3.37 -7.02
N ASN A 148 0.55 -3.51 -7.66
CA ASN A 148 0.34 -4.49 -8.70
C ASN A 148 1.28 -4.24 -9.89
N SER A 149 1.73 -5.32 -10.54
CA SER A 149 2.47 -5.23 -11.79
C SER A 149 1.59 -4.71 -12.92
N ILE A 150 2.19 -4.20 -13.99
CA ILE A 150 1.44 -3.73 -15.16
C ILE A 150 0.63 -4.87 -15.78
N ALA A 151 1.19 -6.09 -15.80
CA ALA A 151 0.51 -7.27 -16.32
C ALA A 151 -0.73 -7.63 -15.48
N GLU A 152 -0.62 -7.63 -14.15
CA GLU A 152 -1.75 -7.88 -13.25
C GLU A 152 -2.85 -6.82 -13.40
N ILE A 153 -2.47 -5.53 -13.51
CA ILE A 153 -3.43 -4.43 -13.74
C ILE A 153 -4.14 -4.62 -15.09
N ALA A 154 -3.41 -4.96 -16.14
CA ALA A 154 -3.94 -5.21 -17.46
C ALA A 154 -4.96 -6.36 -17.44
N GLN A 155 -4.59 -7.48 -16.83
CA GLN A 155 -5.45 -8.66 -16.68
C GLN A 155 -6.72 -8.37 -15.87
N LYS A 156 -6.57 -7.75 -14.68
CA LYS A 156 -7.70 -7.44 -13.79
C LYS A 156 -8.72 -6.48 -14.40
N ASN A 157 -8.27 -5.57 -15.27
CA ASN A 157 -9.13 -4.54 -15.86
C ASN A 157 -9.49 -4.81 -17.33
N GLY A 158 -9.11 -5.96 -17.89
CA GLY A 158 -9.44 -6.32 -19.29
C GLY A 158 -8.81 -5.37 -20.31
N MET A 159 -7.61 -4.84 -20.06
CA MET A 159 -6.96 -3.89 -20.96
C MET A 159 -5.54 -4.34 -21.34
N GLY A 160 -5.00 -3.81 -22.44
CA GLY A 160 -3.63 -4.09 -22.84
C GLY A 160 -2.60 -3.39 -21.95
N GLU A 161 -1.43 -4.01 -21.72
CA GLU A 161 -0.34 -3.42 -20.93
C GLU A 161 0.11 -2.05 -21.45
N SER A 162 0.11 -1.84 -22.77
CA SER A 162 0.46 -0.57 -23.38
C SER A 162 -0.50 0.54 -22.96
N LYS A 163 -1.81 0.24 -22.84
CA LYS A 163 -2.81 1.18 -22.33
C LYS A 163 -2.54 1.52 -20.87
N VAL A 164 -2.24 0.52 -20.03
CA VAL A 164 -1.89 0.72 -18.62
C VAL A 164 -0.67 1.62 -18.49
N LYS A 165 0.42 1.33 -19.22
CA LYS A 165 1.64 2.15 -19.24
C LYS A 165 1.36 3.61 -19.61
N MET A 166 0.53 3.82 -20.63
CA MET A 166 0.17 5.17 -21.10
C MET A 166 -0.69 5.93 -20.07
N ILE A 167 -1.65 5.26 -19.44
CA ILE A 167 -2.47 5.84 -18.36
C ILE A 167 -1.54 6.29 -17.21
N LEU A 168 -0.67 5.41 -16.74
CA LEU A 168 0.25 5.71 -15.64
C LEU A 168 1.21 6.87 -15.99
N LEU A 169 1.75 6.91 -17.20
CA LEU A 169 2.63 7.99 -17.64
C LEU A 169 1.91 9.34 -17.64
N ARG A 170 0.71 9.40 -18.22
CA ARG A 170 -0.09 10.64 -18.30
C ARG A 170 -0.53 11.10 -16.90
N THR A 171 -0.92 10.17 -16.04
CA THR A 171 -1.39 10.48 -14.69
C THR A 171 -0.23 11.01 -13.82
N ARG A 172 0.96 10.42 -13.90
CA ARG A 172 2.16 10.96 -13.20
C ARG A 172 2.48 12.39 -13.62
N LYS A 173 2.44 12.67 -14.92
CA LYS A 173 2.69 14.04 -15.42
C LYS A 173 1.65 15.05 -14.88
N LYS A 174 0.39 14.64 -14.82
CA LYS A 174 -0.68 15.47 -14.24
C LYS A 174 -0.51 15.67 -12.74
N LEU A 175 -0.15 14.61 -12.01
CA LEU A 175 0.10 14.70 -10.57
C LEU A 175 1.28 15.64 -10.29
N LYS A 176 2.38 15.50 -11.02
CA LYS A 176 3.52 16.39 -10.88
C LYS A 176 3.13 17.86 -11.07
N ALA A 177 2.41 18.17 -12.13
CA ALA A 177 1.92 19.54 -12.37
C ALA A 177 0.97 20.05 -11.28
N ALA A 178 0.10 19.18 -10.74
CA ALA A 178 -0.79 19.55 -9.63
C ALA A 178 0.01 19.86 -8.36
N LEU A 179 1.02 19.07 -8.02
CA LEU A 179 1.88 19.29 -6.85
C LEU A 179 2.71 20.57 -7.00
N GLU A 180 3.28 20.83 -8.18
CA GLU A 180 4.01 22.07 -8.49
C GLU A 180 3.12 23.30 -8.35
N THR A 181 1.83 23.22 -8.73
CA THR A 181 0.86 24.32 -8.58
C THR A 181 0.58 24.65 -7.12
N GLU A 182 0.59 23.65 -6.25
CA GLU A 182 0.44 23.80 -4.79
C GLU A 182 1.75 24.14 -4.07
N GLY A 183 2.84 24.40 -4.83
CA GLY A 183 4.15 24.76 -4.30
C GLY A 183 4.92 23.59 -3.67
N ILE A 184 4.47 22.34 -3.92
CA ILE A 184 5.11 21.13 -3.42
C ILE A 184 6.17 20.67 -4.41
N SER A 185 7.45 20.86 -4.06
CA SER A 185 8.59 20.39 -4.88
C SER A 185 8.79 18.88 -4.72
N ILE A 186 9.00 18.18 -5.87
CA ILE A 186 9.28 16.74 -5.93
C ILE A 186 10.66 16.54 -6.59
#